data_0cd45dc5aadef25de27ca3589458b218
#
_entry.id   0cd45dc5aadef25de27ca3589458b218
#
_cell.length_a   1.000
_cell.length_b   1.000
_cell.length_c   1.000
_cell.angle_alpha   90.00
_cell.angle_beta   90.00
_cell.angle_gamma   90.00
#
_symmetry.space_group_name_H-M   'P 1'
#
loop_
_entity.id
_entity.type
_entity.pdbx_description
1 polymer ?
#
loop_
_entity_poly.entity_id
_entity_poly.type
_entity_poly.pdbx_seq_one_letter_code
_entity_poly.pdbx_strand_id
1 'polypeptide(L)'
;MKFSEEFETRFKAMLGNYPTERSALVPTLLYIQDEIGYLSDEAITEIAGRLALTELEVRNVISYYSMLTTKPRGKFNVQVCTNISCMVRGGEEILEHCAKKLGVGNKGTTQDGLFTLEEVECIGACSWAPAAQVNYDFHENLTPEKIDKVLDEYRKLNH
;
A
#
# COMPACT_ATOMS: atom_id res chain seq x y z
N MET A 1 -5.98 -16.24 14.57
CA MET A 1 -6.31 -14.79 14.67
C MET A 1 -7.81 -14.59 14.46
N LYS A 2 -8.46 -13.61 15.10
CA LYS A 2 -9.87 -13.26 14.81
C LYS A 2 -9.88 -11.93 14.06
N PHE A 3 -10.51 -11.91 12.91
CA PHE A 3 -10.75 -10.70 12.14
C PHE A 3 -12.09 -10.05 12.55
N SER A 4 -12.33 -8.82 12.10
CA SER A 4 -13.58 -8.12 12.36
C SER A 4 -14.78 -8.81 11.70
N GLU A 5 -16.00 -8.52 12.19
CA GLU A 5 -17.23 -9.02 11.56
C GLU A 5 -17.40 -8.46 10.13
N GLU A 6 -16.92 -7.24 9.89
CA GLU A 6 -16.91 -6.64 8.57
C GLU A 6 -16.02 -7.43 7.61
N PHE A 7 -14.80 -7.78 8.03
CA PHE A 7 -13.92 -8.63 7.24
C PHE A 7 -14.57 -9.98 6.92
N GLU A 8 -15.15 -10.66 7.94
CA GLU A 8 -15.79 -11.98 7.75
C GLU A 8 -16.93 -11.91 6.72
N THR A 9 -17.70 -10.83 6.75
CA THR A 9 -18.80 -10.61 5.79
C THR A 9 -18.27 -10.41 4.38
N ARG A 10 -17.25 -9.54 4.22
CA ARG A 10 -16.59 -9.28 2.93
C ARG A 10 -15.89 -10.52 2.38
N PHE A 11 -15.19 -11.25 3.24
CA PHE A 11 -14.48 -12.48 2.86
C PHE A 11 -15.45 -13.52 2.29
N LYS A 12 -16.58 -13.81 2.96
CA LYS A 12 -17.60 -14.74 2.49
C LYS A 12 -18.22 -14.30 1.15
N ALA A 13 -18.55 -13.02 1.02
CA ALA A 13 -19.12 -12.50 -0.22
C ALA A 13 -18.11 -12.59 -1.37
N MET A 14 -16.83 -12.33 -1.10
CA MET A 14 -15.77 -12.39 -2.08
C MET A 14 -15.52 -13.82 -2.58
N LEU A 15 -15.49 -14.82 -1.70
CA LEU A 15 -15.31 -16.21 -2.10
C LEU A 15 -16.32 -16.65 -3.15
N GLY A 16 -17.57 -16.19 -3.05
CA GLY A 16 -18.61 -16.47 -4.03
C GLY A 16 -18.39 -15.89 -5.43
N ASN A 17 -17.48 -14.91 -5.56
CA ASN A 17 -17.19 -14.25 -6.84
C ASN A 17 -16.03 -14.90 -7.61
N TYR A 18 -15.34 -15.88 -7.01
CA TYR A 18 -14.17 -16.52 -7.62
C TYR A 18 -14.44 -18.01 -7.90
N PRO A 19 -13.90 -18.56 -8.99
CA PRO A 19 -14.11 -19.97 -9.35
C PRO A 19 -13.43 -20.95 -8.41
N THR A 20 -12.40 -20.49 -7.69
CA THR A 20 -11.68 -21.29 -6.67
C THR A 20 -11.32 -20.41 -5.48
N GLU A 21 -11.20 -21.00 -4.30
CA GLU A 21 -10.76 -20.29 -3.08
C GLU A 21 -9.37 -19.66 -3.26
N ARG A 22 -8.46 -20.38 -3.95
CA ARG A 22 -7.12 -19.86 -4.30
C ARG A 22 -7.17 -18.54 -5.08
N SER A 23 -8.13 -18.37 -5.98
CA SER A 23 -8.27 -17.16 -6.79
C SER A 23 -8.63 -15.92 -5.96
N ALA A 24 -9.17 -16.11 -4.77
CA ALA A 24 -9.50 -15.04 -3.83
C ALA A 24 -8.31 -14.58 -2.96
N LEU A 25 -7.12 -15.19 -3.09
CA LEU A 25 -6.00 -14.94 -2.18
C LEU A 25 -5.55 -13.47 -2.18
N VAL A 26 -5.27 -12.89 -3.35
CA VAL A 26 -4.76 -11.50 -3.43
C VAL A 26 -5.75 -10.49 -2.84
N PRO A 27 -7.04 -10.47 -3.24
CA PRO A 27 -7.99 -9.55 -2.62
C PRO A 27 -8.19 -9.80 -1.13
N THR A 28 -8.12 -11.06 -0.66
CA THR A 28 -8.16 -11.35 0.78
C THR A 28 -6.99 -10.72 1.52
N LEU A 29 -5.78 -10.85 0.99
CA LEU A 29 -4.59 -10.25 1.60
C LEU A 29 -4.67 -8.72 1.64
N LEU A 30 -5.22 -8.08 0.60
CA LEU A 30 -5.45 -6.64 0.59
C LEU A 30 -6.43 -6.23 1.70
N TYR A 31 -7.56 -6.92 1.86
CA TYR A 31 -8.53 -6.61 2.93
C TYR A 31 -7.92 -6.77 4.32
N ILE A 32 -7.09 -7.79 4.55
CA ILE A 32 -6.39 -7.95 5.82
C ILE A 32 -5.41 -6.79 6.04
N GLN A 33 -4.65 -6.43 5.01
CA GLN A 33 -3.71 -5.33 5.11
C GLN A 33 -4.40 -3.99 5.38
N ASP A 34 -5.59 -3.76 4.82
CA ASP A 34 -6.41 -2.59 5.11
C ASP A 34 -6.90 -2.58 6.56
N GLU A 35 -7.24 -3.75 7.13
CA GLU A 35 -7.73 -3.85 8.51
C GLU A 35 -6.62 -3.68 9.55
N ILE A 36 -5.47 -4.31 9.35
CA ILE A 36 -4.40 -4.37 10.36
C ILE A 36 -3.10 -3.64 9.99
N GLY A 37 -3.06 -3.04 8.79
CA GLY A 37 -1.94 -2.23 8.30
C GLY A 37 -0.82 -3.01 7.61
N TYR A 38 -0.69 -4.33 7.86
CA TYR A 38 0.32 -5.22 7.26
C TYR A 38 -0.11 -6.68 7.41
N LEU A 39 0.60 -7.59 6.76
CA LEU A 39 0.33 -9.04 6.81
C LEU A 39 1.22 -9.69 7.87
N SER A 40 0.70 -9.87 9.09
CA SER A 40 1.41 -10.55 10.18
C SER A 40 1.53 -12.05 9.92
N ASP A 41 2.45 -12.73 10.61
CA ASP A 41 2.62 -14.17 10.49
C ASP A 41 1.35 -14.93 10.90
N GLU A 42 0.65 -14.45 11.94
CA GLU A 42 -0.63 -15.04 12.37
C GLU A 42 -1.72 -14.87 11.30
N ALA A 43 -1.76 -13.72 10.60
CA ALA A 43 -2.71 -13.50 9.52
C ALA A 43 -2.41 -14.41 8.32
N ILE A 44 -1.14 -14.60 7.99
CA ILE A 44 -0.71 -15.50 6.90
C ILE A 44 -1.11 -16.94 7.21
N THR A 45 -0.83 -17.43 8.42
CA THR A 45 -1.21 -18.79 8.86
C THR A 45 -2.72 -18.98 8.81
N GLU A 46 -3.48 -18.02 9.32
CA GLU A 46 -4.95 -18.08 9.35
C GLU A 46 -5.55 -18.16 7.94
N ILE A 47 -5.07 -17.31 7.02
CA ILE A 47 -5.58 -17.29 5.64
C ILE A 47 -5.14 -18.50 4.84
N ALA A 48 -3.93 -18.99 5.04
CA ALA A 48 -3.49 -20.25 4.44
C ALA A 48 -4.44 -21.39 4.79
N GLY A 49 -4.81 -21.52 6.06
CA GLY A 49 -5.78 -22.52 6.51
C GLY A 49 -7.17 -22.34 5.91
N ARG A 50 -7.68 -21.10 5.80
CA ARG A 50 -9.03 -20.81 5.27
C ARG A 50 -9.16 -21.07 3.77
N LEU A 51 -8.09 -20.87 3.01
CA LEU A 51 -8.06 -21.05 1.55
C LEU A 51 -7.48 -22.39 1.13
N ALA A 52 -7.27 -23.32 2.07
CA ALA A 52 -6.62 -24.62 1.83
C ALA A 52 -5.29 -24.51 1.09
N LEU A 53 -4.47 -23.49 1.44
CA LEU A 53 -3.13 -23.23 0.92
C LEU A 53 -2.07 -23.50 1.97
N THR A 54 -0.83 -23.66 1.53
CA THR A 54 0.32 -23.64 2.43
C THR A 54 0.75 -22.20 2.70
N GLU A 55 1.37 -21.93 3.85
CA GLU A 55 1.93 -20.62 4.15
C GLU A 55 2.99 -20.20 3.12
N LEU A 56 3.74 -21.14 2.57
CA LEU A 56 4.73 -20.87 1.52
C LEU A 56 4.07 -20.30 0.26
N GLU A 57 2.94 -20.85 -0.16
CA GLU A 57 2.18 -20.34 -1.31
C GLU A 57 1.68 -18.92 -1.06
N VAL A 58 1.17 -18.64 0.14
CA VAL A 58 0.75 -17.29 0.53
C VAL A 58 1.93 -16.33 0.54
N ARG A 59 3.07 -16.71 1.14
CA ARG A 59 4.28 -15.87 1.17
C ARG A 59 4.86 -15.62 -0.22
N ASN A 60 4.81 -16.59 -1.13
CA ASN A 60 5.23 -16.41 -2.52
C ASN A 60 4.38 -15.33 -3.21
N VAL A 61 3.06 -15.33 -2.99
CA VAL A 61 2.18 -14.29 -3.53
C VAL A 61 2.51 -12.92 -2.92
N ILE A 62 2.69 -12.85 -1.61
CA ILE A 62 3.06 -11.59 -0.94
C ILE A 62 4.38 -11.03 -1.47
N SER A 63 5.38 -11.88 -1.73
CA SER A 63 6.67 -11.44 -2.25
C SER A 63 6.60 -10.94 -3.70
N TYR A 64 5.64 -11.41 -4.47
CA TYR A 64 5.46 -11.02 -5.86
C TYR A 64 4.72 -9.68 -6.01
N TYR A 65 3.68 -9.47 -5.20
CA TYR A 65 2.85 -8.25 -5.29
C TYR A 65 3.43 -7.13 -4.41
N SER A 66 4.03 -6.12 -5.04
CA SER A 66 4.71 -5.00 -4.36
C SER A 66 3.81 -4.18 -3.42
N MET A 67 2.48 -4.21 -3.64
CA MET A 67 1.50 -3.54 -2.79
C MET A 67 1.29 -4.24 -1.44
N LEU A 68 1.67 -5.51 -1.31
CA LEU A 68 1.56 -6.29 -0.08
C LEU A 68 2.82 -6.13 0.77
N THR A 69 2.67 -6.10 2.09
CA THR A 69 3.79 -5.97 3.02
C THR A 69 3.60 -6.81 4.28
N THR A 70 4.70 -7.41 4.73
CA THR A 70 4.77 -8.10 6.02
C THR A 70 5.34 -7.20 7.14
N LYS A 71 5.67 -5.95 6.83
CA LYS A 71 6.19 -4.98 7.79
C LYS A 71 5.14 -3.92 8.10
N PRO A 72 5.03 -3.50 9.36
CA PRO A 72 4.17 -2.39 9.71
C PRO A 72 4.46 -1.16 8.86
N ARG A 73 3.42 -0.51 8.34
CA ARG A 73 3.46 0.77 7.65
C ARG A 73 2.93 1.88 8.55
N GLY A 74 3.25 3.11 8.21
CA GLY A 74 2.60 4.28 8.78
C GLY A 74 1.12 4.35 8.41
N LYS A 75 0.37 5.18 9.11
CA LYS A 75 -1.06 5.42 8.84
C LYS A 75 -1.32 5.82 7.38
N PHE A 76 -0.39 6.58 6.78
CA PHE A 76 -0.46 7.04 5.41
C PHE A 76 0.75 6.49 4.63
N ASN A 77 0.49 5.66 3.63
CA ASN A 77 1.50 5.15 2.72
C ASN A 77 1.60 6.07 1.51
N VAL A 78 2.70 6.80 1.40
CA VAL A 78 2.99 7.76 0.31
C VAL A 78 3.77 7.01 -0.77
N GLN A 79 3.11 6.70 -1.87
CA GLN A 79 3.67 5.97 -3.00
C GLN A 79 3.95 6.92 -4.15
N VAL A 80 5.23 7.17 -4.46
CA VAL A 80 5.66 8.06 -5.55
C VAL A 80 6.03 7.22 -6.77
N CYS A 81 5.39 7.51 -7.89
CA CYS A 81 5.68 6.84 -9.15
C CYS A 81 6.96 7.40 -9.79
N THR A 82 7.89 6.50 -10.14
CA THR A 82 9.17 6.83 -10.79
C THR A 82 9.31 6.21 -12.19
N ASN A 83 8.25 5.61 -12.75
CA ASN A 83 8.33 5.00 -14.08
C ASN A 83 8.09 6.05 -15.19
N ILE A 84 8.44 5.67 -16.36
CA ILE A 84 8.77 6.44 -17.56
C ILE A 84 8.12 7.84 -17.64
N SER A 85 6.80 7.98 -17.66
CA SER A 85 6.15 9.29 -17.76
C SER A 85 6.41 10.18 -16.53
N CYS A 86 6.37 9.59 -15.33
CA CYS A 86 6.65 10.31 -14.09
C CYS A 86 8.15 10.65 -14.00
N MET A 87 9.05 9.72 -14.35
CA MET A 87 10.49 9.95 -14.40
C MET A 87 10.83 11.15 -15.29
N VAL A 88 10.37 11.15 -16.55
CA VAL A 88 10.65 12.24 -17.53
C VAL A 88 10.09 13.58 -17.06
N ARG A 89 9.07 13.57 -16.21
CA ARG A 89 8.43 14.78 -15.68
C ARG A 89 8.84 15.14 -14.25
N GLY A 90 9.91 14.53 -13.73
CA GLY A 90 10.47 14.85 -12.42
C GLY A 90 9.94 14.00 -11.28
N GLY A 91 9.47 12.76 -11.54
CA GLY A 91 9.02 11.84 -10.48
C GLY A 91 10.10 11.51 -9.45
N GLU A 92 11.34 11.34 -9.88
CA GLU A 92 12.48 11.12 -8.99
C GLU A 92 12.75 12.33 -8.09
N GLU A 93 12.62 13.55 -8.62
CA GLU A 93 12.76 14.79 -7.84
C GLU A 93 11.68 14.89 -6.76
N ILE A 94 10.45 14.48 -7.07
CA ILE A 94 9.34 14.40 -6.08
C ILE A 94 9.66 13.37 -5.00
N LEU A 95 10.16 12.18 -5.37
CA LEU A 95 10.56 11.14 -4.42
C LEU A 95 11.64 11.63 -3.47
N GLU A 96 12.73 12.24 -4.02
CA GLU A 96 13.79 12.79 -3.20
C GLU A 96 13.32 13.92 -2.27
N HIS A 97 12.42 14.77 -2.77
CA HIS A 97 11.83 15.84 -1.98
C HIS A 97 11.02 15.27 -0.80
N CYS A 98 10.18 14.24 -1.05
CA CYS A 98 9.43 13.54 0.00
C CYS A 98 10.38 12.90 1.02
N ALA A 99 11.45 12.23 0.57
CA ALA A 99 12.44 11.62 1.43
C ALA A 99 13.10 12.63 2.38
N LYS A 100 13.49 13.80 1.86
CA LYS A 100 14.07 14.90 2.64
C LYS A 100 13.07 15.47 3.63
N LYS A 101 11.82 15.73 3.20
CA LYS A 101 10.77 16.32 4.05
C LYS A 101 10.34 15.38 5.17
N LEU A 102 10.20 14.10 4.89
CA LEU A 102 9.78 13.09 5.87
C LEU A 102 10.94 12.56 6.73
N GLY A 103 12.18 12.74 6.30
CA GLY A 103 13.36 12.23 6.98
C GLY A 103 13.51 10.71 6.91
N VAL A 104 12.96 10.09 5.85
CA VAL A 104 12.97 8.63 5.65
C VAL A 104 13.35 8.26 4.22
N GLY A 105 13.96 7.11 4.05
CA GLY A 105 14.25 6.55 2.73
C GLY A 105 13.10 5.70 2.19
N ASN A 106 13.32 5.08 1.02
CA ASN A 106 12.34 4.18 0.41
C ASN A 106 11.99 3.03 1.37
N LYS A 107 10.68 2.75 1.51
CA LYS A 107 10.09 1.82 2.48
C LYS A 107 10.35 2.17 3.95
N GLY A 108 10.78 3.42 4.22
CA GLY A 108 10.96 3.93 5.58
C GLY A 108 9.67 4.54 6.12
N THR A 109 9.46 4.37 7.43
CA THR A 109 8.34 4.95 8.17
C THR A 109 8.86 6.03 9.12
N THR A 110 8.15 7.17 9.19
CA THR A 110 8.48 8.27 10.10
C THR A 110 8.40 7.81 11.57
N GLN A 111 9.18 8.43 12.45
CA GLN A 111 9.24 8.02 13.88
C GLN A 111 7.90 8.12 14.59
N ASP A 112 7.02 9.03 14.16
CA ASP A 112 5.67 9.20 14.68
C ASP A 112 4.69 8.13 14.15
N GLY A 113 5.16 7.21 13.27
CA GLY A 113 4.33 6.18 12.65
C GLY A 113 3.29 6.73 11.66
N LEU A 114 3.40 7.99 11.27
CA LEU A 114 2.37 8.64 10.46
C LEU A 114 2.52 8.31 8.98
N PHE A 115 3.72 8.47 8.42
CA PHE A 115 3.98 8.27 7.00
C PHE A 115 4.94 7.11 6.75
N THR A 116 4.66 6.32 5.73
CA THR A 116 5.63 5.47 5.05
C THR A 116 5.85 6.00 3.65
N LEU A 117 7.11 6.19 3.24
CA LEU A 117 7.46 6.57 1.87
C LEU A 117 7.81 5.33 1.06
N GLU A 118 7.25 5.22 -0.12
CA GLU A 118 7.49 4.08 -1.01
C GLU A 118 7.65 4.55 -2.46
N GLU A 119 8.71 4.11 -3.10
CA GLU A 119 8.89 4.22 -4.54
C GLU A 119 8.09 3.12 -5.22
N VAL A 120 7.31 3.47 -6.24
CA VAL A 120 6.51 2.49 -6.99
C VAL A 120 6.72 2.65 -8.50
N GLU A 121 6.70 1.51 -9.21
CA GLU A 121 6.92 1.46 -10.64
C GLU A 121 5.81 2.17 -11.44
N CYS A 122 4.55 1.98 -11.07
CA CYS A 122 3.44 2.63 -11.77
C CYS A 122 2.16 2.62 -10.94
N ILE A 123 1.48 3.77 -10.93
CA ILE A 123 0.13 3.92 -10.34
C ILE A 123 -0.95 4.22 -11.39
N GLY A 124 -0.61 4.17 -12.68
CA GLY A 124 -1.56 4.35 -13.77
C GLY A 124 -1.95 5.79 -14.12
N ALA A 125 -1.31 6.82 -13.51
CA ALA A 125 -1.63 8.23 -13.71
C ALA A 125 -0.74 8.94 -14.75
N CYS A 126 -0.34 8.25 -15.80
CA CYS A 126 0.67 8.72 -16.77
C CYS A 126 0.30 10.04 -17.47
N SER A 127 -0.97 10.28 -17.72
CA SER A 127 -1.44 11.52 -18.38
C SER A 127 -1.30 12.77 -17.50
N TRP A 128 -1.15 12.57 -16.20
CA TRP A 128 -1.05 13.64 -15.18
C TRP A 128 0.23 13.55 -14.36
N ALA A 129 1.28 13.02 -14.98
CA ALA A 129 2.60 12.90 -14.36
C ALA A 129 3.22 14.28 -14.03
N PRO A 130 4.07 14.42 -12.98
CA PRO A 130 4.41 13.38 -12.00
C PRO A 130 3.26 13.13 -11.03
N ALA A 131 3.14 11.90 -10.53
CA ALA A 131 2.02 11.52 -9.68
C ALA A 131 2.48 10.68 -8.49
N ALA A 132 1.73 10.78 -7.40
CA ALA A 132 1.83 9.96 -6.21
C ALA A 132 0.45 9.49 -5.77
N GLN A 133 0.43 8.48 -4.91
CA GLN A 133 -0.77 7.99 -4.26
C GLN A 133 -0.53 7.99 -2.75
N VAL A 134 -1.48 8.50 -1.98
CA VAL A 134 -1.46 8.39 -0.52
C VAL A 134 -2.61 7.47 -0.12
N ASN A 135 -2.28 6.28 0.36
CA ASN A 135 -3.21 5.17 0.50
C ASN A 135 -3.92 4.88 -0.84
N TYR A 136 -5.18 5.32 -1.02
CA TYR A 136 -5.96 5.16 -2.26
C TYR A 136 -6.22 6.47 -3.00
N ASP A 137 -5.78 7.61 -2.46
CA ASP A 137 -6.02 8.92 -3.05
C ASP A 137 -4.90 9.32 -4.01
N PHE A 138 -5.25 9.64 -5.24
CA PHE A 138 -4.32 10.06 -6.28
C PHE A 138 -4.02 11.56 -6.19
N HIS A 139 -2.73 11.89 -6.34
CA HIS A 139 -2.23 13.26 -6.41
C HIS A 139 -1.41 13.44 -7.68
N GLU A 140 -1.81 14.35 -8.53
CA GLU A 140 -1.37 14.45 -9.91
C GLU A 140 -0.75 15.81 -10.22
N ASN A 141 0.02 15.88 -11.33
CA ASN A 141 0.73 17.10 -11.76
C ASN A 141 1.53 17.71 -10.59
N LEU A 142 2.27 16.86 -9.91
CA LEU A 142 2.98 17.22 -8.69
C LEU A 142 4.12 18.19 -8.94
N THR A 143 4.31 19.09 -8.00
CA THR A 143 5.52 19.88 -7.77
C THR A 143 5.92 19.71 -6.32
N PRO A 144 7.16 20.08 -5.92
CA PRO A 144 7.56 20.06 -4.51
C PRO A 144 6.58 20.78 -3.59
N GLU A 145 6.05 21.94 -4.01
CA GLU A 145 5.11 22.72 -3.21
C GLU A 145 3.72 22.06 -3.11
N LYS A 146 3.31 21.34 -4.16
CA LYS A 146 2.03 20.61 -4.13
C LYS A 146 2.10 19.39 -3.23
N ILE A 147 3.16 18.60 -3.33
CA ILE A 147 3.29 17.41 -2.47
C ILE A 147 3.48 17.83 -1.00
N ASP A 148 4.12 18.96 -0.74
CA ASP A 148 4.22 19.53 0.60
C ASP A 148 2.85 19.82 1.21
N LYS A 149 1.96 20.43 0.44
CA LYS A 149 0.57 20.70 0.89
C LYS A 149 -0.18 19.41 1.16
N VAL A 150 -0.05 18.42 0.28
CA VAL A 150 -0.66 17.10 0.47
C VAL A 150 -0.20 16.48 1.78
N LEU A 151 1.11 16.39 2.02
CA LEU A 151 1.64 15.81 3.26
C LEU A 151 1.19 16.58 4.51
N ASP A 152 1.12 17.92 4.43
CA ASP A 152 0.67 18.75 5.55
C ASP A 152 -0.85 18.59 5.82
N GLU A 153 -1.67 18.37 4.79
CA GLU A 153 -3.10 18.06 4.91
C GLU A 153 -3.31 16.71 5.62
N TYR A 154 -2.63 15.65 5.19
CA TYR A 154 -2.70 14.35 5.85
C TYR A 154 -2.19 14.40 7.30
N ARG A 155 -1.19 15.21 7.60
CA ARG A 155 -0.73 15.42 8.97
C ARG A 155 -1.80 16.04 9.86
N LYS A 156 -2.58 16.98 9.33
CA LYS A 156 -3.71 17.60 10.05
C LYS A 156 -4.88 16.63 10.29
N LEU A 157 -5.11 15.70 9.36
CA LEU A 157 -6.15 14.67 9.51
C LEU A 157 -5.87 13.66 10.65
N ASN A 158 -4.67 13.68 11.19
CA ASN A 158 -4.28 12.82 12.31
C ASN A 158 -4.54 13.47 13.69
N HIS A 159 -4.94 14.72 13.73
CA HIS A 159 -5.34 15.44 14.94
C HIS A 159 -6.85 15.48 15.03
#